data_7607f9bc32963e3ac200da07db487fc3
#
_entry.id   7607f9bc32963e3ac200da07db487fc3
#
_cell.length_a   1.000
_cell.length_b   1.000
_cell.length_c   1.000
_cell.angle_alpha   90.00
_cell.angle_beta   90.00
_cell.angle_gamma   90.00
#
_symmetry.space_group_name_H-M   'P 1'
#
loop_
_entity.id
_entity.type
_entity.pdbx_description
1 polymer ?
#
loop_
_entity_poly.entity_id
_entity_poly.type
_entity_poly.pdbx_seq_one_letter_code
_entity_poly.pdbx_strand_id
1 'polypeptide(L)'
;MRISIETGRELFDINNALRDQAQLAGCLSVLDEVVRTNGDLSNQVKPRYRFTERYDDLKRCLLLDGFLIRERELVPIDPSISDSAPIEDDLVAGIKSTDLDPGGDIVSKLNDSAESFRRNPPDYNACLTNARVALEAIAREIACRRFHSDPLAYDPTKWGSIVAHLRKQDFFTAEEERGLAGVYAFLSPGAHRPIGLTEEEACRLGRSMALSMCWYLMKRYADHESTL
;
A
#
# COMPACT_ATOMS: atom_id res chain seq x y z
N MET A 1 13.46 2.35 27.84
CA MET A 1 14.81 1.94 27.41
C MET A 1 15.55 3.18 26.92
N ARG A 2 16.69 3.59 27.52
CA ARG A 2 17.52 4.69 27.01
C ARG A 2 18.55 4.11 26.06
N ILE A 3 18.46 4.48 24.79
CA ILE A 3 19.46 4.14 23.77
C ILE A 3 20.41 5.34 23.68
N SER A 4 21.68 5.15 24.00
CA SER A 4 22.72 6.18 23.92
C SER A 4 23.46 6.03 22.59
N ILE A 5 23.59 7.13 21.83
CA ILE A 5 24.19 7.13 20.49
C ILE A 5 25.58 7.76 20.59
N GLU A 6 26.64 6.99 20.52
CA GLU A 6 28.01 7.53 20.57
C GLU A 6 28.90 7.31 19.34
N THR A 7 28.72 6.37 18.45
CA THR A 7 29.54 6.23 17.23
C THR A 7 28.89 5.41 16.08
N GLY A 8 29.48 5.40 14.88
CA GLY A 8 28.91 4.71 13.69
C GLY A 8 28.78 3.18 13.78
N ARG A 9 29.43 2.52 14.75
CA ARG A 9 29.20 1.10 15.08
C ARG A 9 27.86 0.91 15.77
N GLU A 10 27.45 1.87 16.58
CA GLU A 10 26.22 1.83 17.37
C GLU A 10 24.95 1.95 16.53
N LEU A 11 25.01 2.56 15.34
CA LEU A 11 23.85 2.62 14.42
C LEU A 11 23.45 1.23 13.91
N PHE A 12 24.40 0.34 13.66
CA PHE A 12 24.11 -1.04 13.25
C PHE A 12 23.51 -1.83 14.43
N ASP A 13 24.03 -1.66 15.62
CA ASP A 13 23.53 -2.30 16.83
C ASP A 13 22.16 -1.78 17.23
N ILE A 14 21.89 -0.48 17.04
CA ILE A 14 20.55 0.13 17.25
C ILE A 14 19.53 -0.43 16.28
N ASN A 15 19.85 -0.55 14.99
CA ASN A 15 18.94 -1.12 14.00
C ASN A 15 18.59 -2.58 14.31
N ASN A 16 19.56 -3.37 14.76
CA ASN A 16 19.33 -4.74 15.18
C ASN A 16 18.46 -4.80 16.46
N ALA A 17 18.79 -3.97 17.45
CA ALA A 17 17.99 -3.89 18.69
C ALA A 17 16.54 -3.41 18.44
N LEU A 18 16.31 -2.47 17.52
CA LEU A 18 14.98 -2.06 17.11
C LEU A 18 14.23 -3.17 16.39
N ARG A 19 14.92 -3.91 15.52
CA ARG A 19 14.35 -5.08 14.82
C ARG A 19 13.96 -6.17 15.81
N ASP A 20 14.82 -6.49 16.77
CA ASP A 20 14.57 -7.48 17.80
C ASP A 20 13.39 -7.05 18.70
N GLN A 21 13.32 -5.78 19.09
CA GLN A 21 12.19 -5.24 19.85
C GLN A 21 10.89 -5.26 19.02
N ALA A 22 10.96 -4.94 17.73
CA ALA A 22 9.79 -5.02 16.85
C ALA A 22 9.28 -6.45 16.69
N GLN A 23 10.17 -7.45 16.73
CA GLN A 23 9.79 -8.87 16.72
C GLN A 23 9.19 -9.32 18.04
N LEU A 24 9.71 -8.82 19.18
CA LEU A 24 9.29 -9.24 20.53
C LEU A 24 8.03 -8.52 21.01
N ALA A 25 7.98 -7.20 20.83
CA ALA A 25 6.91 -6.34 21.38
C ALA A 25 5.88 -5.92 20.31
N GLY A 26 6.15 -6.25 19.03
CA GLY A 26 5.41 -5.76 17.87
C GLY A 26 5.85 -4.37 17.41
N CYS A 27 5.78 -4.14 16.10
CA CYS A 27 6.18 -2.89 15.48
C CYS A 27 5.42 -1.66 16.04
N LEU A 28 4.14 -1.83 16.36
CA LEU A 28 3.30 -0.74 16.87
C LEU A 28 3.79 -0.23 18.22
N SER A 29 4.24 -1.11 19.13
CA SER A 29 4.77 -0.70 20.44
C SER A 29 6.07 0.11 20.32
N VAL A 30 6.92 -0.23 19.34
CA VAL A 30 8.14 0.54 19.03
C VAL A 30 7.81 1.90 18.45
N LEU A 31 6.85 1.96 17.54
CA LEU A 31 6.40 3.20 16.91
C LEU A 31 5.75 4.14 17.95
N ASP A 32 4.91 3.61 18.83
CA ASP A 32 4.27 4.39 19.88
C ASP A 32 5.31 5.03 20.82
N GLU A 33 6.35 4.29 21.18
CA GLU A 33 7.45 4.84 21.98
C GLU A 33 8.23 5.93 21.25
N VAL A 34 8.50 5.76 19.93
CA VAL A 34 9.14 6.79 19.09
C VAL A 34 8.28 8.05 19.00
N VAL A 35 6.98 7.90 18.82
CA VAL A 35 6.04 9.01 18.74
C VAL A 35 5.97 9.77 20.07
N ARG A 36 5.91 9.05 21.17
CA ARG A 36 5.85 9.63 22.53
C ARG A 36 7.10 10.41 22.88
N THR A 37 8.28 9.94 22.46
CA THR A 37 9.58 10.60 22.73
C THR A 37 9.96 11.68 21.71
N ASN A 38 9.10 11.98 20.73
CA ASN A 38 9.34 12.96 19.67
C ASN A 38 9.93 14.29 20.17
N GLY A 39 9.37 14.86 21.24
CA GLY A 39 9.85 16.14 21.79
C GLY A 39 11.30 16.09 22.25
N ASP A 40 11.74 14.97 22.79
CA ASP A 40 13.10 14.77 23.27
C ASP A 40 14.06 14.53 22.11
N LEU A 41 13.65 13.74 21.12
CA LEU A 41 14.44 13.42 19.94
C LEU A 41 14.65 14.65 19.05
N SER A 42 13.64 15.51 18.89
CA SER A 42 13.74 16.73 18.07
C SER A 42 14.81 17.71 18.55
N ASN A 43 15.15 17.69 19.84
CA ASN A 43 16.19 18.53 20.42
C ASN A 43 17.59 17.90 20.31
N GLN A 44 17.70 16.61 20.06
CA GLN A 44 18.95 15.86 19.99
C GLN A 44 19.51 15.74 18.57
N VAL A 45 18.63 15.75 17.56
CA VAL A 45 19.04 15.62 16.15
C VAL A 45 19.46 16.96 15.58
N LYS A 46 20.70 17.05 15.13
CA LYS A 46 21.24 18.25 14.46
C LYS A 46 21.68 17.90 13.03
N PRO A 47 21.36 18.75 12.03
CA PRO A 47 20.49 19.93 12.12
C PRO A 47 19.02 19.53 12.31
N ARG A 48 18.26 20.39 13.01
CA ARG A 48 16.88 20.13 13.41
C ARG A 48 15.91 19.86 12.23
N TYR A 49 16.17 20.46 11.05
CA TYR A 49 15.35 20.24 9.86
C TYR A 49 15.36 18.77 9.39
N ARG A 50 16.47 18.04 9.57
CA ARG A 50 16.52 16.60 9.22
C ARG A 50 15.59 15.77 10.08
N PHE A 51 15.45 16.10 11.35
CA PHE A 51 14.47 15.44 12.20
C PHE A 51 13.05 15.72 11.71
N THR A 52 12.73 16.98 11.41
CA THR A 52 11.39 17.39 10.95
C THR A 52 11.03 16.67 9.65
N GLU A 53 11.92 16.64 8.67
CA GLU A 53 11.71 15.91 7.41
C GLU A 53 11.41 14.43 7.64
N ARG A 54 12.21 13.75 8.45
CA ARG A 54 12.03 12.33 8.76
C ARG A 54 10.78 12.04 9.56
N TYR A 55 10.41 12.95 10.45
CA TYR A 55 9.21 12.82 11.22
C TYR A 55 7.94 13.06 10.39
N ASP A 56 8.00 13.96 9.44
CA ASP A 56 6.91 14.17 8.47
C ASP A 56 6.80 12.99 7.50
N ASP A 57 7.91 12.38 7.10
CA ASP A 57 7.91 11.12 6.37
C ASP A 57 7.23 10.01 7.17
N LEU A 58 7.58 9.87 8.45
CA LEU A 58 6.96 8.88 9.35
C LEU A 58 5.44 9.10 9.46
N LYS A 59 4.97 10.34 9.62
CA LYS A 59 3.54 10.65 9.66
C LYS A 59 2.83 10.21 8.38
N ARG A 60 3.44 10.47 7.20
CA ARG A 60 2.87 10.04 5.92
C ARG A 60 2.84 8.52 5.77
N CYS A 61 3.88 7.82 6.23
CA CYS A 61 3.87 6.37 6.25
C CYS A 61 2.73 5.84 7.13
N LEU A 62 2.64 6.32 8.36
CA LEU A 62 1.60 5.92 9.31
C LEU A 62 0.19 6.20 8.80
N LEU A 63 0.01 7.32 8.09
CA LEU A 63 -1.27 7.66 7.47
C LEU A 63 -1.70 6.66 6.40
N LEU A 64 -0.75 6.13 5.61
CA LEU A 64 -1.03 5.05 4.66
C LEU A 64 -1.42 3.74 5.35
N ASP A 65 -0.81 3.46 6.50
CA ASP A 65 -1.05 2.26 7.30
C ASP A 65 -2.29 2.40 8.22
N GLY A 66 -3.03 3.50 8.13
CA GLY A 66 -4.25 3.73 8.88
C GLY A 66 -4.05 4.30 10.28
N PHE A 67 -2.90 4.93 10.55
CA PHE A 67 -2.59 5.53 11.85
C PHE A 67 -2.39 7.04 11.75
N LEU A 68 -2.74 7.74 12.84
CA LEU A 68 -2.47 9.16 13.05
C LEU A 68 -1.62 9.36 14.30
N ILE A 69 -0.77 10.39 14.29
CA ILE A 69 -0.13 10.87 15.51
C ILE A 69 -0.96 12.04 16.05
N ARG A 70 -1.56 11.84 17.22
CA ARG A 70 -2.31 12.87 17.95
C ARG A 70 -1.77 12.99 19.36
N GLU A 71 -1.38 14.20 19.78
CA GLU A 71 -0.87 14.48 21.13
C GLU A 71 0.26 13.54 21.60
N ARG A 72 1.14 13.14 20.69
CA ARG A 72 2.24 12.18 20.89
C ARG A 72 1.79 10.74 21.16
N GLU A 73 0.61 10.40 20.73
CA GLU A 73 0.10 9.02 20.75
C GLU A 73 -0.16 8.54 19.31
N LEU A 74 0.08 7.27 19.10
CA LEU A 74 -0.27 6.61 17.85
C LEU A 74 -1.74 6.17 17.94
N VAL A 75 -2.60 6.81 17.14
CA VAL A 75 -4.04 6.56 17.15
C VAL A 75 -4.45 5.90 15.83
N PRO A 76 -5.08 4.72 15.84
CA PRO A 76 -5.64 4.15 14.62
C PRO A 76 -6.77 5.05 14.09
N ILE A 77 -6.81 5.20 12.76
CA ILE A 77 -7.88 5.97 12.10
C ILE A 77 -9.19 5.20 12.16
N ASP A 78 -9.10 3.87 12.03
CA ASP A 78 -10.21 2.95 12.19
C ASP A 78 -9.86 1.95 13.30
N PRO A 79 -10.62 1.89 14.40
CA PRO A 79 -10.36 0.95 15.50
C PRO A 79 -10.37 -0.53 15.09
N SER A 80 -10.99 -0.87 13.96
CA SER A 80 -11.03 -2.25 13.44
C SER A 80 -9.72 -2.68 12.77
N ILE A 81 -8.82 -1.72 12.47
CA ILE A 81 -7.55 -2.00 11.77
C ILE A 81 -6.43 -2.39 12.74
N SER A 82 -6.57 -2.09 14.05
CA SER A 82 -5.50 -2.27 15.04
C SER A 82 -5.03 -3.72 15.24
N ASP A 83 -5.84 -4.71 14.87
CA ASP A 83 -5.54 -6.13 15.08
C ASP A 83 -5.25 -6.91 13.78
N SER A 84 -5.31 -6.27 12.61
CA SER A 84 -5.03 -6.90 11.31
C SER A 84 -3.73 -6.36 10.70
N ALA A 85 -2.98 -7.26 10.05
CA ALA A 85 -1.84 -6.85 9.24
C ALA A 85 -2.31 -5.83 8.17
N PRO A 86 -1.51 -4.79 7.87
CA PRO A 86 -1.86 -3.86 6.81
C PRO A 86 -2.19 -4.61 5.52
N ILE A 87 -3.29 -4.24 4.85
CA ILE A 87 -3.73 -4.88 3.59
C ILE A 87 -2.58 -4.93 2.58
N GLU A 88 -1.71 -3.94 2.58
CA GLU A 88 -0.55 -3.88 1.68
C GLU A 88 0.45 -4.99 1.94
N ASP A 89 0.76 -5.29 3.20
CA ASP A 89 1.72 -6.35 3.56
C ASP A 89 1.15 -7.72 3.20
N ASP A 90 -0.14 -7.97 3.48
CA ASP A 90 -0.82 -9.22 3.12
C ASP A 90 -0.92 -9.37 1.59
N LEU A 91 -1.19 -8.28 0.86
CA LEU A 91 -1.21 -8.24 -0.59
C LEU A 91 0.18 -8.58 -1.17
N VAL A 92 1.23 -7.92 -0.70
CA VAL A 92 2.60 -8.15 -1.19
C VAL A 92 3.07 -9.56 -0.88
N ALA A 93 2.76 -10.08 0.32
CA ALA A 93 3.05 -11.46 0.69
C ALA A 93 2.28 -12.45 -0.20
N GLY A 94 0.99 -12.20 -0.43
CA GLY A 94 0.15 -13.01 -1.30
C GLY A 94 0.63 -13.01 -2.76
N ILE A 95 0.99 -11.86 -3.32
CA ILE A 95 1.55 -11.77 -4.68
C ILE A 95 2.85 -12.57 -4.78
N LYS A 96 3.74 -12.48 -3.79
CA LYS A 96 5.01 -13.22 -3.78
C LYS A 96 4.83 -14.73 -3.59
N SER A 97 3.75 -15.16 -2.95
CA SER A 97 3.44 -16.59 -2.78
C SER A 97 2.75 -17.22 -3.99
N THR A 98 2.28 -16.40 -4.92
CA THR A 98 1.70 -16.79 -6.20
C THR A 98 2.71 -16.51 -7.32
N ASP A 99 2.47 -17.05 -8.50
CA ASP A 99 3.30 -16.71 -9.67
C ASP A 99 2.75 -15.52 -10.48
N LEU A 100 1.87 -14.71 -9.89
CA LEU A 100 1.24 -13.54 -10.53
C LEU A 100 2.22 -12.42 -10.88
N ASP A 101 3.38 -12.35 -10.25
CA ASP A 101 4.35 -11.27 -10.46
C ASP A 101 5.80 -11.80 -10.61
N PRO A 102 6.08 -12.60 -11.66
CA PRO A 102 7.40 -13.21 -11.84
C PRO A 102 8.51 -12.19 -12.08
N GLY A 103 8.17 -11.02 -12.59
CA GLY A 103 9.11 -9.90 -12.83
C GLY A 103 9.25 -8.92 -11.67
N GLY A 104 8.38 -8.99 -10.68
CA GLY A 104 8.32 -8.02 -9.58
C GLY A 104 7.71 -6.67 -9.97
N ASP A 105 7.10 -6.57 -11.16
CA ASP A 105 6.55 -5.31 -11.70
C ASP A 105 5.35 -4.81 -10.88
N ILE A 106 4.48 -5.71 -10.43
CA ILE A 106 3.28 -5.35 -9.65
C ILE A 106 3.71 -4.81 -8.30
N VAL A 107 4.59 -5.53 -7.59
CA VAL A 107 5.12 -5.10 -6.30
C VAL A 107 5.90 -3.79 -6.44
N SER A 108 6.67 -3.61 -7.52
CA SER A 108 7.35 -2.35 -7.81
C SER A 108 6.36 -1.19 -7.93
N LYS A 109 5.24 -1.36 -8.65
CA LYS A 109 4.21 -0.33 -8.80
C LYS A 109 3.48 0.00 -7.49
N LEU A 110 3.26 -0.98 -6.62
CA LEU A 110 2.72 -0.73 -5.28
C LEU A 110 3.70 0.12 -4.43
N ASN A 111 4.99 -0.21 -4.49
CA ASN A 111 6.05 0.56 -3.81
C ASN A 111 6.18 1.98 -4.39
N ASP A 112 6.19 2.14 -5.73
CA ASP A 112 6.23 3.45 -6.40
C ASP A 112 5.04 4.32 -6.00
N SER A 113 3.85 3.71 -5.84
CA SER A 113 2.65 4.40 -5.35
C SER A 113 2.85 4.93 -3.93
N ALA A 114 3.36 4.08 -3.02
CA ALA A 114 3.63 4.47 -1.65
C ALA A 114 4.72 5.56 -1.56
N GLU A 115 5.79 5.43 -2.35
CA GLU A 115 6.87 6.41 -2.39
C GLU A 115 6.39 7.76 -2.94
N SER A 116 5.56 7.77 -3.98
CA SER A 116 4.99 8.99 -4.55
C SER A 116 4.12 9.75 -3.55
N PHE A 117 3.40 9.03 -2.68
CA PHE A 117 2.64 9.65 -1.58
C PHE A 117 3.56 10.24 -0.51
N ARG A 118 4.64 9.53 -0.15
CA ARG A 118 5.56 9.89 0.94
C ARG A 118 6.56 10.98 0.58
N ARG A 119 6.89 11.14 -0.70
CA ARG A 119 7.93 12.09 -1.15
C ARG A 119 7.59 13.54 -0.77
N ASN A 120 8.60 14.40 -0.72
CA ASN A 120 8.43 15.82 -0.43
C ASN A 120 8.91 16.69 -1.62
N PRO A 121 8.04 17.45 -2.29
CA PRO A 121 6.58 17.45 -2.12
C PRO A 121 5.92 16.16 -2.59
N PRO A 122 4.74 15.77 -2.03
CA PRO A 122 4.00 14.60 -2.46
C PRO A 122 3.55 14.70 -3.93
N ASP A 123 3.53 13.55 -4.62
CA ASP A 123 2.96 13.45 -5.96
C ASP A 123 1.74 12.53 -5.96
N TYR A 124 0.59 13.12 -5.64
CA TYR A 124 -0.67 12.38 -5.52
C TYR A 124 -1.13 11.77 -6.85
N ASN A 125 -0.82 12.42 -7.97
CA ASN A 125 -1.15 11.88 -9.29
C ASN A 125 -0.30 10.65 -9.63
N ALA A 126 1.00 10.69 -9.36
CA ALA A 126 1.87 9.53 -9.54
C ALA A 126 1.48 8.39 -8.59
N CYS A 127 1.10 8.70 -7.34
CA CYS A 127 0.62 7.72 -6.38
C CYS A 127 -0.60 6.95 -6.92
N LEU A 128 -1.65 7.66 -7.36
CA LEU A 128 -2.86 7.04 -7.90
C LEU A 128 -2.60 6.32 -9.23
N THR A 129 -1.76 6.88 -10.09
CA THR A 129 -1.39 6.26 -11.37
C THR A 129 -0.67 4.93 -11.15
N ASN A 130 0.29 4.87 -10.24
CA ASN A 130 1.01 3.64 -9.94
C ASN A 130 0.09 2.58 -9.30
N ALA A 131 -0.79 2.97 -8.38
CA ALA A 131 -1.79 2.08 -7.81
C ALA A 131 -2.74 1.51 -8.89
N ARG A 132 -3.17 2.35 -9.85
CA ARG A 132 -3.98 1.93 -10.98
C ARG A 132 -3.24 0.94 -11.88
N VAL A 133 -1.97 1.22 -12.20
CA VAL A 133 -1.14 0.33 -13.03
C VAL A 133 -0.95 -1.03 -12.36
N ALA A 134 -0.76 -1.08 -11.03
CA ALA A 134 -0.69 -2.33 -10.28
C ALA A 134 -2.01 -3.13 -10.39
N LEU A 135 -3.16 -2.46 -10.25
CA LEU A 135 -4.48 -3.09 -10.42
C LEU A 135 -4.68 -3.66 -11.83
N GLU A 136 -4.31 -2.89 -12.86
CA GLU A 136 -4.33 -3.35 -14.26
C GLU A 136 -3.44 -4.57 -14.48
N ALA A 137 -2.22 -4.54 -13.92
CA ALA A 137 -1.25 -5.61 -14.08
C ALA A 137 -1.74 -6.92 -13.44
N ILE A 138 -2.27 -6.88 -12.21
CA ILE A 138 -2.84 -8.06 -11.54
C ILE A 138 -3.97 -8.65 -12.39
N ALA A 139 -4.93 -7.85 -12.83
CA ALA A 139 -6.05 -8.34 -13.62
C ALA A 139 -5.59 -8.95 -14.96
N ARG A 140 -4.60 -8.35 -15.61
CA ARG A 140 -4.00 -8.85 -16.86
C ARG A 140 -3.29 -10.19 -16.65
N GLU A 141 -2.47 -10.31 -15.58
CA GLU A 141 -1.78 -11.55 -15.28
C GLU A 141 -2.76 -12.69 -14.98
N ILE A 142 -3.81 -12.44 -14.22
CA ILE A 142 -4.88 -13.42 -13.98
C ILE A 142 -5.54 -13.84 -15.30
N ALA A 143 -5.91 -12.90 -16.16
CA ALA A 143 -6.51 -13.22 -17.45
C ALA A 143 -5.57 -14.04 -18.34
N CYS A 144 -4.30 -13.66 -18.38
CA CYS A 144 -3.29 -14.34 -19.19
C CYS A 144 -3.02 -15.78 -18.69
N ARG A 145 -2.83 -15.97 -17.39
CA ARG A 145 -2.41 -17.26 -16.84
C ARG A 145 -3.54 -18.26 -16.76
N ARG A 146 -4.71 -17.79 -16.32
CA ARG A 146 -5.81 -18.69 -16.03
C ARG A 146 -6.70 -18.99 -17.22
N PHE A 147 -6.87 -18.01 -18.12
CA PHE A 147 -7.87 -18.07 -19.17
C PHE A 147 -7.25 -17.92 -20.57
N HIS A 148 -6.05 -18.45 -20.74
CA HIS A 148 -5.20 -18.30 -21.93
C HIS A 148 -5.67 -19.10 -23.17
N SER A 149 -6.86 -19.64 -23.19
CA SER A 149 -7.32 -20.56 -24.24
C SER A 149 -7.49 -19.92 -25.65
N ASP A 150 -7.58 -18.59 -25.74
CA ASP A 150 -7.67 -17.87 -27.01
C ASP A 150 -6.97 -16.49 -26.92
N PRO A 151 -5.82 -16.30 -27.62
CA PRO A 151 -5.12 -15.01 -27.66
C PRO A 151 -5.93 -13.86 -28.25
N LEU A 152 -7.00 -14.16 -29.01
CA LEU A 152 -7.88 -13.18 -29.63
C LEU A 152 -9.13 -12.88 -28.78
N ALA A 153 -9.31 -13.56 -27.65
CA ALA A 153 -10.50 -13.44 -26.80
C ALA A 153 -10.65 -12.05 -26.16
N TYR A 154 -9.55 -11.32 -25.96
CA TYR A 154 -9.54 -9.99 -25.37
C TYR A 154 -8.28 -9.20 -25.75
N ASP A 155 -8.35 -7.87 -25.63
CA ASP A 155 -7.21 -6.97 -25.83
C ASP A 155 -6.52 -6.72 -24.46
N PRO A 156 -5.30 -7.29 -24.24
CA PRO A 156 -4.61 -7.18 -22.94
C PRO A 156 -4.10 -5.77 -22.65
N THR A 157 -4.18 -4.85 -23.61
CA THR A 157 -3.79 -3.44 -23.42
C THR A 157 -4.94 -2.56 -22.92
N LYS A 158 -6.18 -3.09 -22.93
CA LYS A 158 -7.38 -2.34 -22.56
C LYS A 158 -8.03 -2.89 -21.31
N TRP A 159 -8.05 -2.09 -20.24
CA TRP A 159 -8.69 -2.45 -18.98
C TRP A 159 -10.09 -3.04 -19.14
N GLY A 160 -10.98 -2.34 -19.86
CA GLY A 160 -12.35 -2.82 -20.07
C GLY A 160 -12.44 -4.16 -20.79
N SER A 161 -11.50 -4.46 -21.70
CA SER A 161 -11.41 -5.75 -22.39
C SER A 161 -10.98 -6.88 -21.46
N ILE A 162 -9.97 -6.61 -20.61
CA ILE A 162 -9.48 -7.56 -19.58
C ILE A 162 -10.62 -7.92 -18.63
N VAL A 163 -11.28 -6.91 -18.05
CA VAL A 163 -12.33 -7.09 -17.04
C VAL A 163 -13.54 -7.81 -17.64
N ALA A 164 -13.97 -7.45 -18.86
CA ALA A 164 -15.05 -8.14 -19.56
C ALA A 164 -14.71 -9.61 -19.87
N HIS A 165 -13.44 -9.90 -20.19
CA HIS A 165 -12.98 -11.26 -20.40
C HIS A 165 -13.05 -12.08 -19.10
N LEU A 166 -12.50 -11.57 -18.00
CA LEU A 166 -12.55 -12.23 -16.69
C LEU A 166 -13.98 -12.51 -16.23
N ARG A 167 -14.91 -11.58 -16.50
CA ARG A 167 -16.31 -11.79 -16.22
C ARG A 167 -16.94 -12.91 -17.06
N LYS A 168 -16.62 -12.99 -18.37
CA LYS A 168 -17.10 -14.07 -19.23
C LYS A 168 -16.61 -15.45 -18.80
N GLN A 169 -15.51 -15.48 -18.07
CA GLN A 169 -14.93 -16.68 -17.49
C GLN A 169 -15.42 -16.95 -16.06
N ASP A 170 -16.48 -16.27 -15.64
CA ASP A 170 -17.08 -16.39 -14.29
C ASP A 170 -16.10 -16.15 -13.15
N PHE A 171 -14.99 -15.41 -13.44
CA PHE A 171 -14.02 -15.06 -12.42
C PHE A 171 -14.60 -14.08 -11.40
N PHE A 172 -15.53 -13.22 -11.80
CA PHE A 172 -16.33 -12.35 -10.94
C PHE A 172 -17.72 -12.03 -11.53
N THR A 173 -18.60 -11.55 -10.67
CA THR A 173 -19.97 -11.18 -11.02
C THR A 173 -20.06 -9.83 -11.76
N ALA A 174 -21.24 -9.51 -12.29
CA ALA A 174 -21.49 -8.21 -12.92
C ALA A 174 -21.41 -7.03 -11.91
N GLU A 175 -21.75 -7.30 -10.64
CA GLU A 175 -21.65 -6.32 -9.55
C GLU A 175 -20.21 -6.02 -9.19
N GLU A 176 -19.38 -7.05 -9.11
CA GLU A 176 -17.93 -6.95 -8.85
C GLU A 176 -17.21 -6.25 -10.00
N GLU A 177 -17.58 -6.54 -11.26
CA GLU A 177 -17.10 -5.81 -12.44
C GLU A 177 -17.38 -4.31 -12.34
N ARG A 178 -18.62 -3.94 -11.96
CA ARG A 178 -19.02 -2.54 -11.77
C ARG A 178 -18.23 -1.87 -10.64
N GLY A 179 -17.98 -2.58 -9.54
CA GLY A 179 -17.15 -2.11 -8.43
C GLY A 179 -15.73 -1.82 -8.88
N LEU A 180 -15.10 -2.77 -9.60
CA LEU A 180 -13.75 -2.61 -10.16
C LEU A 180 -13.68 -1.43 -11.14
N ALA A 181 -14.66 -1.30 -12.03
CA ALA A 181 -14.71 -0.19 -12.99
C ALA A 181 -14.86 1.17 -12.29
N GLY A 182 -15.65 1.24 -11.21
CA GLY A 182 -15.81 2.45 -10.40
C GLY A 182 -14.51 2.87 -9.73
N VAL A 183 -13.81 1.94 -9.09
CA VAL A 183 -12.49 2.20 -8.47
C VAL A 183 -11.48 2.64 -9.55
N TYR A 184 -11.41 1.93 -10.66
CA TYR A 184 -10.51 2.29 -11.76
C TYR A 184 -10.76 3.69 -12.30
N ALA A 185 -12.03 4.10 -12.45
CA ALA A 185 -12.41 5.44 -12.88
C ALA A 185 -11.97 6.51 -11.86
N PHE A 186 -12.12 6.22 -10.56
CA PHE A 186 -11.68 7.12 -9.49
C PHE A 186 -10.15 7.34 -9.51
N LEU A 187 -9.37 6.34 -9.88
CA LEU A 187 -7.91 6.40 -9.96
C LEU A 187 -7.39 7.11 -11.22
N SER A 188 -8.27 7.42 -12.18
CA SER A 188 -7.85 7.98 -13.47
C SER A 188 -7.35 9.43 -13.32
N PRO A 189 -6.23 9.81 -13.99
CA PRO A 189 -5.77 11.19 -14.01
C PRO A 189 -6.87 12.11 -14.55
N GLY A 190 -7.11 13.22 -13.87
CA GLY A 190 -8.15 14.17 -14.24
C GLY A 190 -9.57 13.79 -13.81
N ALA A 191 -9.75 12.70 -13.05
CA ALA A 191 -11.02 12.45 -12.37
C ALA A 191 -11.36 13.65 -11.48
N HIS A 192 -12.62 14.09 -11.52
CA HIS A 192 -13.09 15.17 -10.63
C HIS A 192 -12.92 14.71 -9.18
N ARG A 193 -12.16 15.50 -8.42
CA ARG A 193 -11.98 15.22 -6.99
C ARG A 193 -13.32 15.36 -6.29
N PRO A 194 -13.63 14.46 -5.34
CA PRO A 194 -14.84 14.55 -4.55
C PRO A 194 -14.88 15.91 -3.83
N ILE A 195 -16.01 16.59 -3.89
CA ILE A 195 -16.23 17.85 -3.17
C ILE A 195 -16.05 17.58 -1.67
N GLY A 196 -15.25 18.40 -0.99
CA GLY A 196 -15.02 18.33 0.45
C GLY A 196 -13.82 17.47 0.87
N LEU A 197 -13.07 16.87 -0.07
CA LEU A 197 -11.81 16.21 0.22
C LEU A 197 -10.62 17.04 -0.24
N THR A 198 -9.55 17.04 0.56
CA THR A 198 -8.23 17.53 0.13
C THR A 198 -7.62 16.56 -0.89
N GLU A 199 -6.56 16.99 -1.59
CA GLU A 199 -5.82 16.14 -2.51
C GLU A 199 -5.22 14.92 -1.81
N GLU A 200 -4.71 15.10 -0.61
CA GLU A 200 -4.16 14.04 0.23
C GLU A 200 -5.22 13.02 0.62
N GLU A 201 -6.38 13.48 1.11
CA GLU A 201 -7.48 12.60 1.49
C GLU A 201 -8.03 11.81 0.30
N ALA A 202 -8.20 12.47 -0.86
CA ALA A 202 -8.66 11.81 -2.07
C ALA A 202 -7.62 10.77 -2.57
N CYS A 203 -6.33 11.12 -2.50
CA CYS A 203 -5.26 10.19 -2.86
C CYS A 203 -5.22 8.97 -1.93
N ARG A 204 -5.30 9.20 -0.62
CA ARG A 204 -5.34 8.12 0.38
C ARG A 204 -6.53 7.19 0.16
N LEU A 205 -7.72 7.76 -0.03
CA LEU A 205 -8.93 6.99 -0.32
C LEU A 205 -8.78 6.16 -1.59
N GLY A 206 -8.35 6.78 -2.69
CA GLY A 206 -8.16 6.09 -3.97
C GLY A 206 -7.15 4.96 -3.88
N ARG A 207 -6.01 5.22 -3.23
CA ARG A 207 -4.99 4.19 -3.01
C ARG A 207 -5.53 3.03 -2.18
N SER A 208 -6.24 3.28 -1.08
CA SER A 208 -6.84 2.24 -0.25
C SER A 208 -7.84 1.38 -1.04
N MET A 209 -8.68 2.00 -1.87
CA MET A 209 -9.59 1.28 -2.76
C MET A 209 -8.83 0.40 -3.75
N ALA A 210 -7.76 0.92 -4.37
CA ALA A 210 -6.95 0.15 -5.31
C ALA A 210 -6.30 -1.06 -4.66
N LEU A 211 -5.67 -0.89 -3.48
CA LEU A 211 -5.06 -1.98 -2.72
C LEU A 211 -6.07 -3.05 -2.33
N SER A 212 -7.26 -2.64 -1.88
CA SER A 212 -8.34 -3.57 -1.54
C SER A 212 -8.81 -4.38 -2.76
N MET A 213 -8.89 -3.75 -3.94
CA MET A 213 -9.23 -4.46 -5.17
C MET A 213 -8.11 -5.38 -5.66
N CYS A 214 -6.85 -4.96 -5.54
CA CYS A 214 -5.70 -5.81 -5.82
C CYS A 214 -5.70 -7.05 -4.92
N TRP A 215 -5.91 -6.85 -3.62
CA TRP A 215 -6.01 -7.92 -2.64
C TRP A 215 -7.16 -8.87 -2.95
N TYR A 216 -8.34 -8.35 -3.27
CA TYR A 216 -9.49 -9.14 -3.68
C TYR A 216 -9.19 -10.00 -4.90
N LEU A 217 -8.62 -9.44 -5.97
CA LEU A 217 -8.26 -10.19 -7.17
C LEU A 217 -7.24 -11.29 -6.88
N MET A 218 -6.22 -11.00 -6.09
CA MET A 218 -5.19 -11.96 -5.67
C MET A 218 -5.80 -13.12 -4.86
N LYS A 219 -6.67 -12.83 -3.88
CA LYS A 219 -7.35 -13.86 -3.08
C LYS A 219 -8.26 -14.74 -3.95
N ARG A 220 -9.05 -14.14 -4.84
CA ARG A 220 -9.88 -14.90 -5.80
C ARG A 220 -9.03 -15.81 -6.68
N TYR A 221 -7.86 -15.37 -7.12
CA TYR A 221 -6.94 -16.18 -7.89
C TYR A 221 -6.43 -17.38 -7.08
N ALA A 222 -5.97 -17.15 -5.86
CA ALA A 222 -5.45 -18.20 -4.98
C ALA A 222 -6.53 -19.26 -4.61
N ASP A 223 -7.76 -18.81 -4.28
CA ASP A 223 -8.86 -19.72 -3.93
C ASP A 223 -9.23 -20.65 -5.10
N HIS A 224 -9.18 -20.12 -6.29
CA HIS A 224 -9.45 -20.91 -7.48
C HIS A 224 -8.35 -21.93 -7.82
N GLU A 225 -7.08 -21.66 -7.49
CA GLU A 225 -6.00 -22.66 -7.64
C GLU A 225 -6.17 -23.83 -6.68
N SER A 226 -6.73 -23.58 -5.50
CA SER A 226 -6.94 -24.63 -4.48
C SER A 226 -8.12 -25.57 -4.82
N THR A 227 -8.90 -25.27 -5.85
CA THR A 227 -10.11 -26.02 -6.22
C THR A 227 -9.92 -26.89 -7.48
N LEU A 228 -8.76 -26.82 -8.12
CA LEU A 228 -8.35 -27.63 -9.27
C LEU A 228 -7.34 -28.70 -8.87
#